data_9032ac6ddf7a30b76f068becf9bc2b15
#
_entry.id   9032ac6ddf7a30b76f068becf9bc2b15
#
_cell.length_a   1.000
_cell.length_b   1.000
_cell.length_c   1.000
_cell.angle_alpha   90.00
_cell.angle_beta   90.00
_cell.angle_gamma   90.00
#
_symmetry.space_group_name_H-M   'P 1'
#
loop_
_entity.id
_entity.type
_entity.pdbx_description
1 polymer ?
#
loop_
_entity_poly.entity_id
_entity_poly.type
_entity_poly.pdbx_seq_one_letter_code
_entity_poly.pdbx_strand_id
1 'polypeptide(L)'
;KYPEIDYRMLEGDSSQVIQSVLRFEADLGIGSIRTNHEKCMCMPLLKDQIVLATPNTEEYRSLNGVFPLDKLKKETFVVRESGSGTKIAYESIEKALNLHAKPLKIAMQAESSDLVRRSVEEGMGVAFVSSLAIQDSIERGKILKFEFENINTERQIYLMYHKDRIMTLPVTSVIKSIRQQCLKISG
;
A
#
# COMPACT_ATOMS: atom_id res chain seq x y z
N LYS A 1 5.25 -5.42 -24.37
CA LYS A 1 6.43 -4.79 -25.00
C LYS A 1 7.54 -5.80 -25.28
N TYR A 2 7.57 -6.89 -24.53
CA TYR A 2 8.56 -7.98 -24.63
C TYR A 2 7.80 -9.32 -24.57
N PRO A 3 7.18 -9.76 -25.68
CA PRO A 3 6.31 -10.95 -25.70
C PRO A 3 7.08 -12.26 -25.48
N GLU A 4 8.41 -12.23 -25.64
CA GLU A 4 9.32 -13.36 -25.42
C GLU A 4 9.71 -13.57 -23.96
N ILE A 5 9.26 -12.67 -23.04
CA ILE A 5 9.57 -12.80 -21.61
C ILE A 5 8.38 -13.41 -20.88
N ASP A 6 8.61 -14.55 -20.27
CA ASP A 6 7.64 -15.16 -19.35
C ASP A 6 7.73 -14.49 -17.98
N TYR A 7 6.58 -14.05 -17.46
CA TYR A 7 6.46 -13.42 -16.16
C TYR A 7 5.72 -14.32 -15.19
N ARG A 8 6.32 -14.50 -14.02
CA ARG A 8 5.63 -15.08 -12.86
C ARG A 8 5.47 -13.99 -11.82
N MET A 9 4.24 -13.64 -11.49
CA MET A 9 3.93 -12.70 -10.42
C MET A 9 3.58 -13.47 -9.14
N LEU A 10 4.17 -13.04 -8.02
CA LEU A 10 3.88 -13.53 -6.69
C LEU A 10 3.37 -12.35 -5.88
N GLU A 11 2.25 -12.52 -5.18
CA GLU A 11 1.72 -11.54 -4.23
C GLU A 11 2.11 -11.93 -2.81
N GLY A 12 2.42 -10.93 -1.99
CA GLY A 12 2.76 -11.10 -0.59
C GLY A 12 2.91 -9.75 0.11
N ASP A 13 3.04 -9.78 1.42
CA ASP A 13 3.38 -8.58 2.17
C ASP A 13 4.84 -8.15 1.92
N SER A 14 5.20 -6.93 2.35
CA SER A 14 6.57 -6.41 2.09
C SER A 14 7.67 -7.26 2.72
N SER A 15 7.41 -7.93 3.82
CA SER A 15 8.40 -8.82 4.48
C SER A 15 8.60 -10.10 3.66
N GLN A 16 7.52 -10.68 3.14
CA GLN A 16 7.57 -11.83 2.25
C GLN A 16 8.30 -11.50 0.94
N VAL A 17 8.02 -10.33 0.36
CA VAL A 17 8.72 -9.84 -0.84
C VAL A 17 10.23 -9.74 -0.62
N ILE A 18 10.66 -9.17 0.52
CA ILE A 18 12.08 -9.10 0.87
C ILE A 18 12.69 -10.50 0.98
N GLN A 19 12.01 -11.43 1.66
CA GLN A 19 12.49 -12.81 1.83
C GLN A 19 12.61 -13.54 0.48
N SER A 20 11.61 -13.40 -0.41
CA SER A 20 11.64 -14.02 -1.73
C SER A 20 12.80 -13.51 -2.59
N VAL A 21 13.11 -12.21 -2.50
CA VAL A 21 14.30 -11.62 -3.16
C VAL A 21 15.59 -12.19 -2.57
N LEU A 22 15.71 -12.25 -1.24
CA LEU A 22 16.91 -12.75 -0.55
C LEU A 22 17.18 -14.23 -0.81
N ARG A 23 16.13 -15.04 -1.02
CA ARG A 23 16.22 -16.48 -1.31
C ARG A 23 16.31 -16.79 -2.81
N PHE A 24 16.41 -15.77 -3.68
CA PHE A 24 16.38 -15.92 -5.14
C PHE A 24 15.09 -16.56 -5.70
N GLU A 25 14.01 -16.58 -4.93
CA GLU A 25 12.68 -17.03 -5.35
C GLU A 25 12.03 -16.03 -6.30
N ALA A 26 12.40 -14.74 -6.18
CA ALA A 26 12.01 -13.66 -7.08
C ALA A 26 13.25 -12.91 -7.61
N ASP A 27 13.19 -12.51 -8.89
CA ASP A 27 14.22 -11.67 -9.51
C ASP A 27 14.15 -10.23 -9.00
N LEU A 28 12.92 -9.74 -8.87
CA LEU A 28 12.59 -8.38 -8.47
C LEU A 28 11.44 -8.41 -7.46
N GLY A 29 11.45 -7.47 -6.54
CA GLY A 29 10.37 -7.23 -5.61
C GLY A 29 9.93 -5.77 -5.62
N ILE A 30 8.66 -5.51 -5.36
CA ILE A 30 8.14 -4.16 -5.14
C ILE A 30 7.44 -4.15 -3.77
N GLY A 31 7.79 -3.19 -2.93
CA GLY A 31 7.20 -3.08 -1.60
C GLY A 31 7.48 -1.73 -0.96
N SER A 32 6.81 -1.45 0.15
CA SER A 32 6.89 -0.17 0.86
C SER A 32 7.75 -0.21 2.13
N ILE A 33 8.40 -1.33 2.41
CA ILE A 33 9.36 -1.44 3.51
C ILE A 33 10.77 -1.48 2.92
N ARG A 34 11.63 -0.60 3.42
CA ARG A 34 13.06 -0.66 3.15
C ARG A 34 13.72 -1.61 4.15
N THR A 35 14.50 -2.54 3.66
CA THR A 35 15.36 -3.38 4.51
C THR A 35 16.79 -2.85 4.53
N ASN A 36 17.47 -3.03 5.65
CA ASN A 36 18.90 -2.75 5.81
C ASN A 36 19.77 -4.01 5.58
N HIS A 37 19.16 -5.10 5.10
CA HIS A 37 19.89 -6.34 4.82
C HIS A 37 20.92 -6.09 3.72
N GLU A 38 22.20 -6.39 4.00
CA GLU A 38 23.35 -6.09 3.13
C GLU A 38 23.26 -6.67 1.71
N LYS A 39 22.49 -7.75 1.52
CA LYS A 39 22.28 -8.42 0.24
C LYS A 39 21.04 -7.93 -0.51
N CYS A 40 20.21 -7.10 0.07
CA CYS A 40 19.02 -6.56 -0.58
C CYS A 40 19.24 -5.11 -1.02
N MET A 41 19.23 -4.90 -2.32
CA MET A 41 19.25 -3.55 -2.88
C MET A 41 17.82 -3.01 -2.93
N CYS A 42 17.61 -1.83 -2.31
CA CYS A 42 16.33 -1.13 -2.32
C CYS A 42 16.48 0.19 -3.10
N MET A 43 15.85 0.26 -4.26
CA MET A 43 15.87 1.43 -5.14
C MET A 43 14.53 2.16 -5.04
N PRO A 44 14.50 3.46 -4.69
CA PRO A 44 13.26 4.22 -4.67
C PRO A 44 12.59 4.22 -6.06
N LEU A 45 11.28 3.95 -6.10
CA LEU A 45 10.46 3.98 -7.31
C LEU A 45 9.57 5.21 -7.36
N LEU A 46 8.66 5.33 -6.41
CA LEU A 46 7.70 6.42 -6.35
C LEU A 46 7.27 6.67 -4.91
N LYS A 47 6.73 7.86 -4.67
CA LYS A 47 6.05 8.20 -3.41
C LYS A 47 4.61 7.72 -3.47
N ASP A 48 4.11 7.30 -2.33
CA ASP A 48 2.73 6.91 -2.09
C ASP A 48 2.24 7.59 -0.82
N GLN A 49 0.94 7.77 -0.71
CA GLN A 49 0.32 8.37 0.46
C GLN A 49 -0.68 7.38 1.06
N ILE A 50 -0.67 7.23 2.37
CA ILE A 50 -1.72 6.50 3.08
C ILE A 50 -2.88 7.45 3.36
N VAL A 51 -4.06 7.03 2.97
CA VAL A 51 -5.31 7.77 3.15
C VAL A 51 -6.33 6.91 3.87
N LEU A 52 -7.33 7.52 4.49
CA LEU A 52 -8.49 6.79 4.97
C LEU A 52 -9.47 6.59 3.80
N ALA A 53 -9.78 5.36 3.51
CA ALA A 53 -10.78 4.95 2.55
C ALA A 53 -12.10 4.62 3.27
N THR A 54 -13.20 5.13 2.75
CA THR A 54 -14.56 4.81 3.22
C THR A 54 -15.43 4.39 2.04
N PRO A 55 -16.50 3.63 2.27
CA PRO A 55 -17.49 3.42 1.22
C PRO A 55 -18.13 4.76 0.82
N ASN A 56 -18.57 4.88 -0.43
CA ASN A 56 -19.20 6.10 -0.93
C ASN A 56 -20.68 6.17 -0.54
N THR A 57 -20.96 6.43 0.74
CA THR A 57 -22.32 6.63 1.27
C THR A 57 -22.63 8.11 1.49
N GLU A 58 -23.91 8.44 1.64
CA GLU A 58 -24.34 9.82 1.93
C GLU A 58 -23.72 10.35 3.23
N GLU A 59 -23.62 9.47 4.24
CA GLU A 59 -22.98 9.79 5.52
C GLU A 59 -21.57 10.31 5.37
N TYR A 60 -20.73 9.61 4.56
CA TYR A 60 -19.34 10.03 4.36
C TYR A 60 -19.22 11.20 3.37
N ARG A 61 -20.11 11.29 2.37
CA ARG A 61 -20.16 12.46 1.47
C ARG A 61 -20.43 13.77 2.21
N SER A 62 -21.31 13.73 3.21
CA SER A 62 -21.65 14.91 4.00
C SER A 62 -20.50 15.49 4.83
N LEU A 63 -19.39 14.75 4.98
CA LEU A 63 -18.18 15.20 5.69
C LEU A 63 -17.36 16.22 4.87
N ASN A 64 -17.68 16.42 3.59
CA ASN A 64 -17.03 17.43 2.73
C ASN A 64 -15.49 17.40 2.74
N GLY A 65 -14.92 16.20 2.74
CA GLY A 65 -13.46 15.99 2.67
C GLY A 65 -12.71 16.03 4.00
N VAL A 66 -13.36 16.40 5.10
CA VAL A 66 -12.76 16.42 6.45
C VAL A 66 -13.32 15.28 7.28
N PHE A 67 -12.48 14.36 7.73
CA PHE A 67 -12.91 13.24 8.57
C PHE A 67 -12.70 13.57 10.06
N PRO A 68 -13.79 13.70 10.87
CA PRO A 68 -13.68 14.05 12.29
C PRO A 68 -13.01 12.92 13.09
N LEU A 69 -12.05 13.26 13.96
CA LEU A 69 -11.35 12.27 14.80
C LEU A 69 -12.29 11.49 15.73
N ASP A 70 -13.31 12.15 16.27
CA ASP A 70 -14.27 11.49 17.16
C ASP A 70 -15.19 10.50 16.42
N LYS A 71 -15.42 10.73 15.12
CA LYS A 71 -16.08 9.78 14.25
C LYS A 71 -15.13 8.61 13.96
N LEU A 72 -13.87 8.88 13.65
CA LEU A 72 -12.86 7.87 13.35
C LEU A 72 -12.73 6.84 14.48
N LYS A 73 -12.76 7.29 15.74
CA LYS A 73 -12.72 6.41 16.94
C LYS A 73 -13.91 5.46 17.08
N LYS A 74 -14.99 5.71 16.35
CA LYS A 74 -16.22 4.90 16.39
C LYS A 74 -16.35 3.97 15.18
N GLU A 75 -15.49 4.17 14.18
CA GLU A 75 -15.52 3.39 12.96
C GLU A 75 -15.10 1.93 13.18
N THR A 76 -15.57 1.09 12.28
CA THR A 76 -15.14 -0.29 12.19
C THR A 76 -14.10 -0.38 11.08
N PHE A 77 -12.95 -1.01 11.36
CA PHE A 77 -11.81 -1.04 10.46
C PHE A 77 -11.64 -2.39 9.77
N VAL A 78 -11.24 -2.34 8.52
CA VAL A 78 -10.59 -3.43 7.81
C VAL A 78 -9.09 -3.12 7.78
N VAL A 79 -8.26 -4.05 8.26
CA VAL A 79 -6.82 -3.83 8.40
C VAL A 79 -6.01 -4.85 7.61
N ARG A 80 -4.75 -4.49 7.30
CA ARG A 80 -3.79 -5.41 6.72
C ARG A 80 -3.14 -6.28 7.80
N GLU A 81 -2.63 -7.41 7.37
CA GLU A 81 -1.85 -8.36 8.19
C GLU A 81 -0.52 -7.77 8.68
N SER A 82 0.05 -8.40 9.69
CA SER A 82 1.41 -8.12 10.16
C SER A 82 2.43 -8.39 9.04
N GLY A 83 3.46 -7.53 8.91
CA GLY A 83 4.44 -7.61 7.80
C GLY A 83 4.08 -6.72 6.61
N SER A 84 2.85 -6.26 6.51
CA SER A 84 2.44 -5.27 5.50
C SER A 84 2.97 -3.89 5.83
N GLY A 85 3.60 -3.22 4.85
CA GLY A 85 4.00 -1.82 5.01
C GLY A 85 2.82 -0.86 5.18
N THR A 86 1.62 -1.23 4.75
CA THR A 86 0.38 -0.48 5.02
C THR A 86 -0.02 -0.61 6.50
N LYS A 87 0.16 -1.79 7.10
CA LYS A 87 -0.09 -1.98 8.54
C LYS A 87 0.86 -1.14 9.40
N ILE A 88 2.15 -1.12 9.05
CA ILE A 88 3.15 -0.28 9.74
C ILE A 88 2.80 1.21 9.64
N ALA A 89 2.40 1.67 8.44
CA ALA A 89 1.96 3.06 8.25
C ALA A 89 0.70 3.38 9.05
N TYR A 90 -0.28 2.49 9.06
CA TYR A 90 -1.49 2.59 9.88
C TYR A 90 -1.15 2.75 11.36
N GLU A 91 -0.28 1.92 11.92
CA GLU A 91 0.14 2.00 13.33
C GLU A 91 0.81 3.33 13.67
N SER A 92 1.57 3.89 12.72
CA SER A 92 2.19 5.21 12.87
C SER A 92 1.12 6.33 12.88
N ILE A 93 0.11 6.24 12.02
CA ILE A 93 -1.01 7.18 11.97
C ILE A 93 -1.87 7.06 13.24
N GLU A 94 -2.19 5.83 13.66
CA GLU A 94 -2.93 5.54 14.90
C GLU A 94 -2.26 6.20 16.10
N LYS A 95 -0.94 6.08 16.20
CA LYS A 95 -0.14 6.72 17.24
C LYS A 95 -0.18 8.25 17.14
N ALA A 96 0.01 8.80 15.95
CA ALA A 96 0.00 10.26 15.72
C ALA A 96 -1.35 10.89 16.06
N LEU A 97 -2.45 10.18 15.78
CA LEU A 97 -3.83 10.61 16.08
C LEU A 97 -4.28 10.29 17.51
N ASN A 98 -3.40 9.70 18.36
CA ASN A 98 -3.76 9.22 19.71
C ASN A 98 -5.00 8.30 19.74
N LEU A 99 -5.12 7.42 18.73
CA LEU A 99 -6.23 6.48 18.62
C LEU A 99 -6.05 5.24 19.52
N HIS A 100 -4.83 4.96 19.98
CA HIS A 100 -4.48 3.81 20.81
C HIS A 100 -5.08 3.83 22.23
N ALA A 101 -5.67 4.95 22.68
CA ALA A 101 -6.34 5.03 23.98
C ALA A 101 -7.54 4.10 24.12
N LYS A 102 -8.16 3.69 23.01
CA LYS A 102 -9.17 2.63 22.92
C LYS A 102 -8.85 1.76 21.71
N PRO A 103 -8.86 0.42 21.86
CA PRO A 103 -8.67 -0.46 20.70
C PRO A 103 -9.70 -0.12 19.60
N LEU A 104 -9.24 0.06 18.38
CA LEU A 104 -10.14 0.26 17.25
C LEU A 104 -10.95 -1.03 17.00
N LYS A 105 -12.20 -0.86 16.63
CA LYS A 105 -13.04 -1.99 16.25
C LYS A 105 -12.60 -2.53 14.90
N ILE A 106 -12.05 -3.73 14.89
CA ILE A 106 -11.60 -4.41 13.67
C ILE A 106 -12.67 -5.41 13.25
N ALA A 107 -13.23 -5.26 12.05
CA ALA A 107 -14.15 -6.21 11.45
C ALA A 107 -13.40 -7.38 10.81
N MET A 108 -12.27 -7.09 10.15
CA MET A 108 -11.54 -8.08 9.39
C MET A 108 -10.06 -7.68 9.26
N GLN A 109 -9.20 -8.69 9.25
CA GLN A 109 -7.83 -8.58 8.80
C GLN A 109 -7.70 -9.26 7.42
N ALA A 110 -7.07 -8.60 6.47
CA ALA A 110 -6.93 -9.07 5.10
C ALA A 110 -5.46 -9.16 4.68
N GLU A 111 -5.14 -10.16 3.86
CA GLU A 111 -3.76 -10.44 3.41
C GLU A 111 -3.39 -9.75 2.09
N SER A 112 -4.33 -9.04 1.46
CA SER A 112 -4.03 -8.26 0.25
C SER A 112 -4.69 -6.88 0.26
N SER A 113 -4.07 -5.93 -0.44
CA SER A 113 -4.62 -4.58 -0.61
C SER A 113 -5.92 -4.59 -1.42
N ASP A 114 -6.06 -5.51 -2.36
CA ASP A 114 -7.28 -5.66 -3.16
C ASP A 114 -8.45 -6.14 -2.30
N LEU A 115 -8.20 -7.09 -1.39
CA LEU A 115 -9.25 -7.57 -0.47
C LEU A 115 -9.69 -6.45 0.50
N VAL A 116 -8.76 -5.64 1.03
CA VAL A 116 -9.11 -4.47 1.84
C VAL A 116 -9.96 -3.49 1.03
N ARG A 117 -9.54 -3.15 -0.18
CA ARG A 117 -10.27 -2.24 -1.07
C ARG A 117 -11.70 -2.71 -1.33
N ARG A 118 -11.87 -3.98 -1.72
CA ARG A 118 -13.20 -4.58 -1.96
C ARG A 118 -14.07 -4.58 -0.70
N SER A 119 -13.48 -4.88 0.45
CA SER A 119 -14.23 -4.86 1.73
C SER A 119 -14.74 -3.45 2.06
N VAL A 120 -13.97 -2.41 1.76
CA VAL A 120 -14.42 -1.02 1.90
C VAL A 120 -15.53 -0.70 0.89
N GLU A 121 -15.39 -1.11 -0.38
CA GLU A 121 -16.43 -0.92 -1.41
C GLU A 121 -17.77 -1.51 -1.00
N GLU A 122 -17.75 -2.68 -0.33
CA GLU A 122 -18.93 -3.40 0.15
C GLU A 122 -19.43 -2.92 1.53
N GLY A 123 -18.82 -1.88 2.09
CA GLY A 123 -19.27 -1.28 3.34
C GLY A 123 -18.95 -2.07 4.60
N MET A 124 -17.99 -3.00 4.58
CA MET A 124 -17.59 -3.78 5.76
C MET A 124 -16.87 -2.93 6.82
N GLY A 125 -16.43 -1.74 6.46
CA GLY A 125 -15.75 -0.81 7.34
C GLY A 125 -14.91 0.21 6.55
N VAL A 126 -14.10 0.95 7.29
CA VAL A 126 -13.13 1.90 6.74
C VAL A 126 -11.71 1.32 6.82
N ALA A 127 -10.78 1.83 6.02
CA ALA A 127 -9.42 1.33 6.04
C ALA A 127 -8.39 2.42 5.77
N PHE A 128 -7.22 2.34 6.41
CA PHE A 128 -6.04 3.07 5.96
C PHE A 128 -5.37 2.29 4.84
N VAL A 129 -5.25 2.89 3.67
CA VAL A 129 -4.78 2.24 2.45
C VAL A 129 -3.87 3.16 1.63
N SER A 130 -3.13 2.57 0.71
CA SER A 130 -2.42 3.31 -0.34
C SER A 130 -3.42 4.07 -1.22
N SER A 131 -3.18 5.35 -1.45
CA SER A 131 -3.99 6.15 -2.37
C SER A 131 -3.94 5.59 -3.79
N LEU A 132 -2.80 5.06 -4.20
CA LEU A 132 -2.62 4.42 -5.51
C LEU A 132 -3.47 3.15 -5.66
N ALA A 133 -3.63 2.38 -4.57
CA ALA A 133 -4.36 1.11 -4.61
C ALA A 133 -5.90 1.29 -4.73
N ILE A 134 -6.42 2.48 -4.45
CA ILE A 134 -7.85 2.78 -4.48
C ILE A 134 -8.26 3.76 -5.59
N GLN A 135 -7.32 4.23 -6.41
CA GLN A 135 -7.57 5.25 -7.43
C GLN A 135 -8.73 4.87 -8.35
N ASP A 136 -8.71 3.67 -8.90
CA ASP A 136 -9.77 3.08 -9.73
C ASP A 136 -11.14 3.10 -9.05
N SER A 137 -11.18 2.82 -7.74
CA SER A 137 -12.42 2.75 -6.96
C SER A 137 -12.98 4.15 -6.69
N ILE A 138 -12.10 5.14 -6.53
CA ILE A 138 -12.49 6.56 -6.43
C ILE A 138 -13.08 7.02 -7.76
N GLU A 139 -12.42 6.75 -8.89
CA GLU A 139 -12.89 7.12 -10.22
C GLU A 139 -14.24 6.49 -10.57
N ARG A 140 -14.48 5.26 -10.11
CA ARG A 140 -15.79 4.58 -10.23
C ARG A 140 -16.82 5.02 -9.19
N GLY A 141 -16.47 5.94 -8.31
CA GLY A 141 -17.36 6.44 -7.27
C GLY A 141 -17.75 5.40 -6.20
N LYS A 142 -16.92 4.38 -5.97
CA LYS A 142 -17.16 3.35 -4.97
C LYS A 142 -16.59 3.68 -3.60
N ILE A 143 -15.48 4.41 -3.58
CA ILE A 143 -14.74 4.79 -2.39
C ILE A 143 -14.59 6.30 -2.34
N LEU A 144 -14.67 6.86 -1.12
CA LEU A 144 -14.21 8.21 -0.82
C LEU A 144 -12.87 8.12 -0.08
N LYS A 145 -11.96 9.04 -0.38
CA LYS A 145 -10.69 9.18 0.35
C LYS A 145 -10.74 10.41 1.26
N PHE A 146 -10.13 10.28 2.43
CA PHE A 146 -9.89 11.37 3.36
C PHE A 146 -8.42 11.43 3.72
N GLU A 147 -7.89 12.64 3.74
CA GLU A 147 -6.52 12.92 4.14
C GLU A 147 -6.53 13.57 5.53
N PHE A 148 -5.44 13.43 6.26
CA PHE A 148 -5.31 14.03 7.58
C PHE A 148 -4.31 15.17 7.51
N GLU A 149 -4.76 16.38 7.83
CA GLU A 149 -3.89 17.52 7.97
C GLU A 149 -2.93 17.32 9.15
N ASN A 150 -1.73 17.87 9.04
CA ASN A 150 -0.69 17.83 10.07
C ASN A 150 -0.10 16.45 10.41
N ILE A 151 -0.39 15.43 9.60
CA ILE A 151 0.24 14.11 9.73
C ILE A 151 0.93 13.75 8.43
N ASN A 152 2.21 13.40 8.52
CA ASN A 152 2.91 12.88 7.36
C ASN A 152 2.48 11.43 7.12
N THR A 153 1.70 11.20 6.06
CA THR A 153 1.25 9.88 5.62
C THR A 153 1.97 9.42 4.34
N GLU A 154 2.96 10.20 3.88
CA GLU A 154 3.80 9.80 2.74
C GLU A 154 4.68 8.60 3.09
N ARG A 155 4.86 7.72 2.12
CA ARG A 155 5.82 6.63 2.18
C ARG A 155 6.50 6.43 0.84
N GLN A 156 7.63 5.75 0.86
CA GLN A 156 8.37 5.39 -0.34
C GLN A 156 8.07 3.97 -0.76
N ILE A 157 7.78 3.76 -2.03
CA ILE A 157 7.74 2.44 -2.66
C ILE A 157 9.12 2.16 -3.26
N TYR A 158 9.62 0.94 -3.05
CA TYR A 158 10.94 0.50 -3.48
C TYR A 158 10.84 -0.64 -4.50
N LEU A 159 11.72 -0.62 -5.48
CA LEU A 159 12.13 -1.79 -6.23
C LEU A 159 13.27 -2.47 -5.47
N MET A 160 13.18 -3.77 -5.32
CA MET A 160 14.15 -4.58 -4.56
C MET A 160 14.72 -5.69 -5.45
N TYR A 161 15.99 -6.00 -5.26
CA TYR A 161 16.65 -7.14 -5.88
C TYR A 161 17.85 -7.58 -5.04
N HIS A 162 18.27 -8.84 -5.21
CA HIS A 162 19.47 -9.33 -4.53
C HIS A 162 20.72 -8.74 -5.18
N LYS A 163 21.69 -8.23 -4.38
CA LYS A 163 22.89 -7.56 -4.91
C LYS A 163 23.74 -8.43 -5.79
N ASP A 164 23.80 -9.74 -5.50
CA ASP A 164 24.59 -10.71 -6.24
C ASP A 164 23.81 -11.33 -7.44
N ARG A 165 22.63 -10.80 -7.74
CA ARG A 165 21.83 -11.28 -8.88
C ARG A 165 22.44 -10.81 -10.19
N ILE A 166 22.59 -11.76 -11.13
CA ILE A 166 22.98 -11.43 -12.48
C ILE A 166 21.86 -10.64 -13.16
N MET A 167 22.17 -9.40 -13.55
CA MET A 167 21.22 -8.54 -14.26
C MET A 167 21.15 -8.91 -15.73
N THR A 168 20.31 -9.89 -16.05
CA THR A 168 20.07 -10.30 -17.45
C THR A 168 19.31 -9.22 -18.23
N LEU A 169 19.33 -9.30 -19.56
CA LEU A 169 18.59 -8.37 -20.43
C LEU A 169 17.08 -8.32 -20.10
N PRO A 170 16.38 -9.46 -19.89
CA PRO A 170 15.00 -9.44 -19.41
C PRO A 170 14.80 -8.64 -18.12
N VAL A 171 15.58 -8.92 -17.07
CA VAL A 171 15.47 -8.24 -15.77
C VAL A 171 15.71 -6.74 -15.92
N THR A 172 16.76 -6.31 -16.61
CA THR A 172 17.06 -4.88 -16.83
C THR A 172 15.97 -4.18 -17.64
N SER A 173 15.38 -4.86 -18.64
CA SER A 173 14.28 -4.34 -19.45
C SER A 173 13.01 -4.13 -18.61
N VAL A 174 12.71 -5.06 -17.69
CA VAL A 174 11.60 -4.94 -16.75
C VAL A 174 11.81 -3.77 -15.80
N ILE A 175 12.99 -3.65 -15.18
CA ILE A 175 13.34 -2.51 -14.31
C ILE A 175 13.13 -1.18 -15.05
N LYS A 176 13.64 -1.07 -16.28
CA LYS A 176 13.47 0.14 -17.10
C LYS A 176 12.01 0.46 -17.37
N SER A 177 11.21 -0.55 -17.69
CA SER A 177 9.77 -0.39 -17.95
C SER A 177 9.01 0.06 -16.70
N ILE A 178 9.28 -0.56 -15.54
CA ILE A 178 8.67 -0.17 -14.27
C ILE A 178 8.99 1.29 -13.95
N ARG A 179 10.26 1.68 -14.02
CA ARG A 179 10.67 3.07 -13.75
C ARG A 179 10.01 4.08 -14.69
N GLN A 180 9.89 3.77 -15.98
CA GLN A 180 9.21 4.63 -16.95
C GLN A 180 7.70 4.80 -16.61
N GLN A 181 7.04 3.76 -16.15
CA GLN A 181 5.64 3.86 -15.72
C GLN A 181 5.49 4.65 -14.41
N CYS A 182 6.37 4.42 -13.44
CA CYS A 182 6.35 5.19 -12.19
C CYS A 182 6.54 6.70 -12.41
N LEU A 183 7.40 7.10 -13.36
CA LEU A 183 7.57 8.51 -13.71
C LEU A 183 6.29 9.15 -14.27
N LYS A 184 5.44 8.39 -14.97
CA LYS A 184 4.14 8.89 -15.48
C LYS A 184 3.08 9.03 -14.39
N ILE A 185 3.20 8.27 -13.30
CA ILE A 185 2.28 8.34 -12.15
C ILE A 185 2.66 9.52 -11.24
N SER A 186 3.94 9.90 -11.22
CA SER A 186 4.48 10.93 -10.31
C SER A 186 4.48 12.34 -10.90
N GLY A 187 4.17 12.52 -12.18
CA GLY A 187 4.05 13.82 -12.88
C GLY A 187 2.63 14.12 -13.22
#